data_e88bf60090596d0fbdcabb8abe340f64
#
_entry.id   e88bf60090596d0fbdcabb8abe340f64
#
_cell.length_a   1.000
_cell.length_b   1.000
_cell.length_c   1.000
_cell.angle_alpha   90.00
_cell.angle_beta   90.00
_cell.angle_gamma   90.00
#
_symmetry.space_group_name_H-M   'P 1'
#
loop_
_entity.id
_entity.type
_entity.pdbx_description
1 polymer ?
#
loop_
_entity_poly.entity_id
_entity_poly.type
_entity_poly.pdbx_seq_one_letter_code
_entity_poly.pdbx_strand_id
1 'polypeptide(L)' 'DALNDERGERVGKLNKAIKKLDAEERALISLYYNEEKTIGEIALILGLTESNAKVKLHRIRKKLYILITEAE' A
#
# COMPACT_ATOMS: atom_id res chain seq x y z
N ASP A 1 -18.75 -15.29 -13.87
CA ASP A 1 -17.94 -14.73 -14.91
C ASP A 1 -16.46 -14.78 -14.52
N ALA A 2 -15.63 -15.45 -15.32
CA ALA A 2 -14.23 -15.71 -15.01
C ALA A 2 -13.41 -14.45 -14.80
N LEU A 3 -13.65 -13.40 -15.57
CA LEU A 3 -12.95 -12.13 -15.44
C LEU A 3 -13.27 -11.42 -14.13
N ASN A 4 -14.54 -11.45 -13.74
CA ASN A 4 -14.97 -10.86 -12.48
C ASN A 4 -14.42 -11.64 -11.29
N ASP A 5 -14.43 -12.96 -11.38
CA ASP A 5 -13.88 -13.82 -10.32
C ASP A 5 -12.39 -13.58 -10.15
N GLU A 6 -11.64 -13.49 -11.24
CA GLU A 6 -10.21 -13.21 -11.20
C GLU A 6 -9.91 -11.84 -10.60
N ARG A 7 -10.68 -10.83 -11.01
CA ARG A 7 -10.54 -9.47 -10.49
C ARG A 7 -10.88 -9.41 -9.01
N GLY A 8 -11.97 -10.08 -8.60
CA GLY A 8 -12.37 -10.16 -7.22
C GLY A 8 -11.33 -10.84 -6.34
N GLU A 9 -10.70 -11.89 -6.85
CA GLU A 9 -9.64 -12.62 -6.16
C GLU A 9 -8.42 -11.72 -5.92
N ARG A 10 -8.00 -10.95 -6.93
CA ARG A 10 -6.88 -10.01 -6.80
C ARG A 10 -7.17 -8.92 -5.79
N VAL A 11 -8.37 -8.36 -5.83
CA VAL A 11 -8.79 -7.33 -4.88
C VAL A 11 -8.84 -7.91 -3.47
N GLY A 12 -9.34 -9.13 -3.32
CA GLY A 12 -9.37 -9.80 -2.03
C GLY A 12 -7.98 -10.03 -1.44
N LYS A 13 -7.03 -10.46 -2.25
CA LYS A 13 -5.64 -10.65 -1.82
C LYS A 13 -5.00 -9.33 -1.40
N LEU A 14 -5.22 -8.29 -2.18
CA LEU A 14 -4.70 -6.96 -1.87
C LEU A 14 -5.26 -6.44 -0.56
N ASN A 15 -6.57 -6.56 -0.36
CA ASN A 15 -7.23 -6.12 0.86
C ASN A 15 -6.70 -6.86 2.09
N LYS A 16 -6.48 -8.18 1.97
CA LYS A 16 -5.90 -8.98 3.06
C LYS A 16 -4.47 -8.54 3.37
N ALA A 17 -3.69 -8.27 2.34
CA ALA A 17 -2.32 -7.80 2.51
C ALA A 17 -2.28 -6.44 3.21
N ILE A 18 -3.15 -5.52 2.80
CA ILE A 18 -3.24 -4.19 3.40
C ILE A 18 -3.62 -4.28 4.87
N LYS A 19 -4.49 -5.21 5.24
CA LYS A 19 -4.88 -5.41 6.65
C LYS A 19 -3.72 -5.85 7.53
N LYS A 20 -2.68 -6.45 6.96
CA LYS A 20 -1.49 -6.86 7.69
C LYS A 20 -0.49 -5.72 7.91
N LEU A 21 -0.70 -4.59 7.26
CA LEU A 21 0.12 -3.40 7.46
C LEU A 21 -0.25 -2.72 8.77
N ASP A 22 0.71 -2.01 9.38
CA ASP A 22 0.40 -1.21 10.56
C ASP A 22 -0.34 0.09 10.14
N ALA A 23 -0.78 0.87 11.14
CA ALA A 23 -1.58 2.06 10.90
C ALA A 23 -0.84 3.10 10.05
N GLU A 24 0.45 3.32 10.31
CA GLU A 24 1.25 4.28 9.55
C GLU A 24 1.43 3.82 8.10
N GLU A 25 1.70 2.54 7.89
CA GLU A 25 1.85 1.97 6.56
C GLU A 25 0.56 2.10 5.76
N ARG A 26 -0.57 1.79 6.38
CA ARG A 26 -1.89 1.92 5.72
C ARG A 26 -2.18 3.37 5.36
N ALA A 27 -1.87 4.30 6.27
CA ALA A 27 -2.08 5.72 6.02
C ALA A 27 -1.25 6.19 4.83
N LEU A 28 0.02 5.78 4.75
CA LEU A 28 0.92 6.16 3.67
C LEU A 28 0.42 5.64 2.33
N ILE A 29 0.03 4.38 2.26
CA ILE A 29 -0.50 3.75 1.05
C ILE A 29 -1.80 4.44 0.60
N SER A 30 -2.70 4.73 1.55
CA SER A 30 -3.96 5.41 1.25
C SER A 30 -3.73 6.81 0.69
N LEU A 31 -2.83 7.57 1.29
CA LEU A 31 -2.52 8.91 0.82
C LEU A 31 -1.92 8.90 -0.59
N TYR A 32 -1.07 7.93 -0.86
CA TYR A 32 -0.39 7.85 -2.15
C TYR A 32 -1.30 7.36 -3.28
N TYR A 33 -2.03 6.27 -3.05
CA TYR A 33 -2.82 5.63 -4.10
C TYR A 33 -4.28 6.09 -4.16
N ASN A 34 -4.92 6.29 -3.01
CA ASN A 34 -6.34 6.67 -3.00
C ASN A 34 -6.53 8.18 -3.11
N GLU A 35 -5.70 8.95 -2.46
CA GLU A 35 -5.82 10.41 -2.45
C GLU A 35 -4.84 11.10 -3.39
N GLU A 36 -4.00 10.34 -4.06
CA GLU A 36 -3.06 10.83 -5.07
C GLU A 36 -2.15 11.96 -4.58
N LYS A 37 -1.77 11.91 -3.30
CA LYS A 37 -0.86 12.90 -2.74
C LYS A 37 0.57 12.66 -3.22
N THR A 38 1.33 13.76 -3.35
CA THR A 38 2.75 13.66 -3.67
C THR A 38 3.54 13.18 -2.46
N ILE A 39 4.76 12.71 -2.68
CA ILE A 39 5.65 12.30 -1.59
C ILE A 39 5.88 13.46 -0.62
N GLY A 40 6.07 14.67 -1.13
CA GLY A 40 6.25 15.86 -0.30
C GLY A 40 5.04 16.14 0.59
N GLU A 41 3.85 16.01 0.03
CA GLU A 41 2.60 16.19 0.79
C GLU A 41 2.44 15.12 1.86
N ILE A 42 2.73 13.86 1.51
CA ILE A 42 2.65 12.74 2.45
C ILE A 42 3.63 12.94 3.61
N ALA A 43 4.86 13.33 3.28
CA ALA A 43 5.88 13.60 4.29
C ALA A 43 5.41 14.67 5.27
N LEU A 44 4.82 15.73 4.74
CA LEU A 44 4.29 16.82 5.56
C LEU A 44 3.16 16.34 6.47
N ILE A 45 2.20 15.59 5.92
CA ILE A 45 1.05 15.09 6.66
C ILE A 45 1.47 14.14 7.78
N LEU A 46 2.42 13.26 7.50
CA LEU A 46 2.85 12.23 8.46
C LEU A 46 4.01 12.68 9.36
N GLY A 47 4.51 13.90 9.16
CA GLY A 47 5.63 14.40 9.95
C GLY A 47 6.96 13.71 9.63
N LEU A 48 7.17 13.35 8.38
CA LEU A 48 8.37 12.68 7.90
C LEU A 48 9.16 13.58 6.95
N THR A 49 10.42 13.22 6.70
CA THR A 49 11.16 13.83 5.60
C THR A 49 10.73 13.15 4.30
N GLU A 50 10.95 13.80 3.16
CA GLU A 50 10.65 13.20 1.86
C GLU A 50 11.45 11.93 1.64
N SER A 51 12.72 11.93 2.03
CA SER A 51 13.57 10.75 1.93
C SER A 51 13.01 9.57 2.72
N ASN A 52 12.57 9.82 3.95
CA ASN A 52 11.97 8.78 4.78
C ASN A 52 10.65 8.28 4.19
N ALA A 53 9.82 9.19 3.70
CA ALA A 53 8.55 8.81 3.07
C ALA A 53 8.79 7.92 1.84
N LYS A 54 9.77 8.24 1.01
CA LYS A 54 10.13 7.43 -0.15
C LYS A 54 10.61 6.03 0.26
N VAL A 55 11.48 5.97 1.26
CA VAL A 55 12.00 4.68 1.75
C VAL A 55 10.88 3.83 2.32
N LYS A 56 10.01 4.44 3.12
CA LYS A 56 8.88 3.73 3.71
C LYS A 56 7.92 3.21 2.63
N LEU A 57 7.60 4.04 1.64
CA LEU A 57 6.73 3.63 0.55
C LEU A 57 7.32 2.46 -0.23
N HIS A 58 8.62 2.51 -0.52
CA HIS A 58 9.31 1.43 -1.21
C HIS A 58 9.25 0.13 -0.41
N ARG A 59 9.49 0.20 0.89
CA ARG A 59 9.43 -0.96 1.79
C ARG A 59 8.02 -1.55 1.88
N ILE A 60 7.01 -0.68 1.92
CA ILE A 60 5.61 -1.10 1.98
C ILE A 60 5.22 -1.83 0.69
N ARG A 61 5.63 -1.31 -0.46
CA ARG A 61 5.37 -1.95 -1.75
C ARG A 61 6.00 -3.34 -1.80
N LYS A 62 7.23 -3.46 -1.34
CA LYS A 62 7.94 -4.73 -1.30
C LYS A 62 7.24 -5.72 -0.35
N LYS A 63 6.82 -5.24 0.80
CA LYS A 63 6.08 -6.03 1.78
C LYS A 63 4.76 -6.53 1.20
N LEU A 64 4.01 -5.65 0.53
CA LEU A 64 2.76 -6.01 -0.13
C LEU A 64 2.98 -7.07 -1.21
N TYR A 65 4.01 -6.91 -2.00
CA TYR A 65 4.35 -7.88 -3.04
C TYR A 65 4.58 -9.27 -2.43
N ILE A 66 5.37 -9.34 -1.36
CA ILE A 66 5.65 -10.60 -0.67
C ILE A 66 4.36 -11.20 -0.09
N LEU A 67 3.54 -10.38 0.58
CA LEU A 67 2.29 -10.85 1.19
C LEU A 67 1.31 -11.38 0.15
N ILE A 68 1.23 -10.73 -1.00
CA ILE A 68 0.33 -11.15 -2.07
C ILE A 68 0.82 -12.44 -2.73
N THR A 69 2.13 -12.55 -2.98
CA THR A 69 2.69 -13.75 -3.62
C THR A 69 2.68 -14.95 -2.68
N GLU A 70 2.91 -14.75 -1.40
CA GLU A 70 2.87 -15.84 -0.41
C GLU A 70 1.45 -16.34 -0.16
N ALA A 71 0.44 -15.54 -0.44
CA ALA A 71 -0.96 -15.94 -0.27
C ALA A 71 -1.42 -16.93 -1.36
N GLU A 72 -0.62 -17.11 -2.38
CA GLU A 72 -0.88 -18.09 -3.42
C GLU A 72 -0.37 -19.46 -3.00
#